data_fe28586e7be3378ab9dab4da5c5fcad8
#
_entry.id   fe28586e7be3378ab9dab4da5c5fcad8
#
_cell.length_a   1.000
_cell.length_b   1.000
_cell.length_c   1.000
_cell.angle_alpha   90.00
_cell.angle_beta   90.00
_cell.angle_gamma   90.00
#
_symmetry.space_group_name_H-M   'P 1'
#
loop_
_entity.id
_entity.type
_entity.pdbx_description
1 polymer ?
#
loop_
_entity_poly.entity_id
_entity_poly.type
_entity_poly.pdbx_seq_one_letter_code
_entity_poly.pdbx_strand_id
1 'polypeptide(L)'
;PMILAKSCHDMDILRWLAGEKCLKVQSFGTLDHFRAEKAPAGAPARCQDGCPHREECLYDAEKIYITNPRCGVRRVGDGWPCNVVVCEPTEEKIREALRTSPYGRCVDHCDNDVVDHQTVNLEFENNIHATFTMTAFTELCRRTIKITGTRGEIVGNMEENKIHLYRFGEPEQVVDLSAPDGEFSGHGGGDGGLMDHFCQLSAGGGTQALTSVDASVESHVMALAAEASRVQGGRTVELESFGG
;
A
#
# COMPACT_ATOMS: atom_id res chain seq x y z
N PRO A 1 1.02 10.84 -7.75
CA PRO A 1 2.08 9.83 -7.59
C PRO A 1 1.59 8.64 -6.78
N MET A 2 2.23 7.48 -6.98
CA MET A 2 1.85 6.20 -6.33
C MET A 2 1.93 6.29 -4.80
N ILE A 3 2.97 6.93 -4.30
CA ILE A 3 3.16 7.10 -2.86
C ILE A 3 2.00 7.85 -2.19
N LEU A 4 1.43 8.84 -2.86
CA LEU A 4 0.26 9.55 -2.35
C LEU A 4 -1.01 8.70 -2.46
N ALA A 5 -1.22 8.04 -3.61
CA ALA A 5 -2.46 7.30 -3.87
C ALA A 5 -2.60 6.02 -3.04
N LYS A 6 -1.48 5.39 -2.64
CA LYS A 6 -1.48 4.11 -1.93
C LYS A 6 -0.78 4.14 -0.58
N SER A 7 0.31 4.89 -0.46
CA SER A 7 1.14 4.88 0.74
C SER A 7 0.93 6.08 1.65
N CYS A 8 -0.11 6.89 1.42
CA CYS A 8 -0.49 7.94 2.37
C CYS A 8 -0.82 7.36 3.76
N HIS A 9 -1.46 6.19 3.81
CA HIS A 9 -1.69 5.47 5.06
C HIS A 9 -0.40 5.01 5.74
N ASP A 10 0.61 4.61 4.95
CA ASP A 10 1.90 4.19 5.47
C ASP A 10 2.69 5.38 6.01
N MET A 11 2.61 6.55 5.37
CA MET A 11 3.19 7.80 5.88
C MET A 11 2.50 8.25 7.18
N ASP A 12 1.19 8.09 7.25
CA ASP A 12 0.41 8.44 8.45
C ASP A 12 0.79 7.56 9.64
N ILE A 13 0.88 6.24 9.46
CA ILE A 13 1.28 5.35 10.54
C ILE A 13 2.73 5.58 10.99
N LEU A 14 3.64 5.91 10.08
CA LEU A 14 5.02 6.24 10.43
C LEU A 14 5.09 7.52 11.26
N ARG A 15 4.35 8.55 10.86
CA ARG A 15 4.23 9.80 11.62
C ARG A 15 3.63 9.56 13.01
N TRP A 16 2.56 8.77 13.09
CA TRP A 16 1.90 8.42 14.35
C TRP A 16 2.84 7.64 15.28
N LEU A 17 3.56 6.65 14.77
CA LEU A 17 4.52 5.85 15.54
C LEU A 17 5.74 6.66 15.99
N ALA A 18 6.22 7.59 15.16
CA ALA A 18 7.30 8.48 15.54
C ALA A 18 6.87 9.43 16.67
N GLY A 19 5.60 9.85 16.70
CA GLY A 19 5.06 10.80 17.68
C GLY A 19 5.57 12.23 17.51
N GLU A 20 6.36 12.49 16.50
CA GLU A 20 7.11 13.73 16.26
C GLU A 20 6.91 14.22 14.82
N LYS A 21 7.17 15.50 14.55
CA LYS A 21 7.09 16.08 13.21
C LYS A 21 8.18 15.53 12.30
N CYS A 22 7.82 15.28 11.05
CA CYS A 22 8.80 14.95 10.02
C CYS A 22 9.52 16.23 9.56
N LEU A 23 10.85 16.21 9.60
CA LEU A 23 11.69 17.34 9.21
C LEU A 23 12.16 17.24 7.77
N LYS A 24 12.60 16.03 7.35
CA LYS A 24 13.24 15.82 6.04
C LYS A 24 12.80 14.52 5.41
N VAL A 25 12.74 14.55 4.10
CA VAL A 25 12.43 13.38 3.28
C VAL A 25 13.43 13.26 2.14
N GLN A 26 13.90 12.03 1.91
CA GLN A 26 14.70 11.65 0.75
C GLN A 26 14.11 10.41 0.10
N SER A 27 14.03 10.37 -1.23
CA SER A 27 13.39 9.25 -1.91
C SER A 27 14.04 8.91 -3.25
N PHE A 28 14.08 7.61 -3.54
CA PHE A 28 14.44 7.04 -4.84
C PHE A 28 13.35 6.08 -5.30
N GLY A 29 13.06 6.08 -6.59
CA GLY A 29 12.07 5.18 -7.17
C GLY A 29 11.95 5.39 -8.67
N THR A 30 11.61 4.34 -9.39
CA THR A 30 11.50 4.35 -10.85
C THR A 30 10.28 3.54 -11.31
N LEU A 31 9.84 3.81 -12.51
CA LEU A 31 9.04 2.90 -13.33
C LEU A 31 10.02 2.19 -14.26
N ASP A 32 10.38 0.95 -13.94
CA ASP A 32 11.36 0.19 -14.72
C ASP A 32 10.76 -0.97 -15.49
N HIS A 33 9.81 -1.70 -14.90
CA HIS A 33 9.29 -2.95 -15.48
C HIS A 33 8.05 -2.71 -16.36
N PHE A 34 7.03 -2.04 -15.85
CA PHE A 34 5.74 -1.88 -16.53
C PHE A 34 5.78 -0.77 -17.59
N ARG A 35 6.55 -0.99 -18.65
CA ARG A 35 6.86 -0.01 -19.71
C ARG A 35 6.83 -0.66 -21.09
N ALA A 36 6.45 0.11 -22.11
CA ALA A 36 6.34 -0.37 -23.49
C ALA A 36 7.66 -0.97 -24.01
N GLU A 37 8.80 -0.41 -23.59
CA GLU A 37 10.13 -0.90 -23.99
C GLU A 37 10.48 -2.27 -23.40
N LYS A 38 9.76 -2.70 -22.38
CA LYS A 38 9.92 -4.02 -21.74
C LYS A 38 8.92 -5.06 -22.25
N ALA A 39 7.95 -4.63 -23.07
CA ALA A 39 6.94 -5.53 -23.62
C ALA A 39 7.60 -6.65 -24.44
N PRO A 40 7.23 -7.92 -24.22
CA PRO A 40 7.70 -9.00 -25.05
C PRO A 40 7.35 -8.78 -26.52
N ALA A 41 8.22 -9.20 -27.44
CA ALA A 41 8.03 -9.01 -28.88
C ALA A 41 6.69 -9.58 -29.33
N GLY A 42 5.87 -8.77 -30.00
CA GLY A 42 4.54 -9.18 -30.47
C GLY A 42 3.44 -9.20 -29.40
N ALA A 43 3.71 -8.73 -28.18
CA ALA A 43 2.66 -8.55 -27.18
C ALA A 43 1.66 -7.47 -27.65
N PRO A 44 0.33 -7.78 -27.73
CA PRO A 44 -0.67 -6.81 -28.11
C PRO A 44 -1.01 -5.85 -26.96
N ALA A 45 -1.78 -4.81 -27.26
CA ALA A 45 -2.23 -3.86 -26.27
C ALA A 45 -3.13 -4.45 -25.16
N ARG A 46 -3.75 -5.61 -25.43
CA ARG A 46 -4.63 -6.32 -24.49
C ARG A 46 -4.32 -7.81 -24.48
N CYS A 47 -4.44 -8.44 -23.30
CA CYS A 47 -4.14 -9.86 -23.12
C CYS A 47 -5.00 -10.78 -24.03
N GLN A 48 -6.24 -10.39 -24.32
CA GLN A 48 -7.18 -11.18 -25.12
C GLN A 48 -7.01 -11.02 -26.64
N ASP A 49 -6.17 -10.10 -27.11
CA ASP A 49 -5.98 -9.84 -28.54
C ASP A 49 -4.96 -10.80 -29.21
N GLY A 50 -4.91 -12.04 -28.71
CA GLY A 50 -4.05 -13.08 -29.30
C GLY A 50 -2.58 -12.98 -28.87
N CYS A 51 -2.31 -12.57 -27.65
CA CYS A 51 -0.95 -12.47 -27.11
C CYS A 51 -0.22 -13.83 -27.20
N PRO A 52 0.94 -13.92 -27.88
CA PRO A 52 1.68 -15.17 -28.00
C PRO A 52 2.36 -15.61 -26.70
N HIS A 53 2.45 -14.72 -25.71
CA HIS A 53 3.13 -14.96 -24.43
C HIS A 53 2.18 -15.34 -23.29
N ARG A 54 0.89 -15.58 -23.55
CA ARG A 54 -0.12 -15.83 -22.50
C ARG A 54 0.28 -16.95 -21.53
N GLU A 55 0.84 -18.03 -22.05
CA GLU A 55 1.17 -19.19 -21.21
C GLU A 55 2.28 -18.89 -20.19
N GLU A 56 3.24 -18.08 -20.58
CA GLU A 56 4.41 -17.75 -19.76
C GLU A 56 4.22 -16.46 -18.93
N CYS A 57 3.30 -15.59 -19.38
CA CYS A 57 3.08 -14.29 -18.76
C CYS A 57 2.50 -14.42 -17.34
N LEU A 58 3.20 -13.85 -16.37
CA LEU A 58 2.74 -13.78 -14.97
C LEU A 58 1.62 -12.76 -14.77
N TYR A 59 1.50 -11.79 -15.70
CA TYR A 59 0.56 -10.68 -15.64
C TYR A 59 -0.62 -10.84 -16.61
N ASP A 60 -0.84 -12.03 -17.18
CA ASP A 60 -2.01 -12.27 -18.02
C ASP A 60 -3.29 -12.01 -17.22
N ALA A 61 -4.14 -11.11 -17.73
CA ALA A 61 -5.33 -10.65 -17.03
C ALA A 61 -6.33 -11.79 -16.74
N GLU A 62 -6.47 -12.78 -17.63
CA GLU A 62 -7.34 -13.92 -17.34
C GLU A 62 -6.76 -14.83 -16.26
N LYS A 63 -5.43 -14.99 -16.23
CA LYS A 63 -4.80 -15.71 -15.12
C LYS A 63 -5.08 -15.00 -13.81
N ILE A 64 -4.85 -13.69 -13.74
CA ILE A 64 -5.05 -12.92 -12.51
C ILE A 64 -6.50 -12.95 -12.06
N TYR A 65 -7.43 -12.55 -12.92
CA TYR A 65 -8.82 -12.32 -12.50
C TYR A 65 -9.72 -13.56 -12.59
N ILE A 66 -9.30 -14.65 -13.25
CA ILE A 66 -10.13 -15.84 -13.39
C ILE A 66 -9.53 -17.04 -12.66
N THR A 67 -8.29 -17.41 -12.98
CA THR A 67 -7.72 -18.69 -12.56
C THR A 67 -6.76 -18.61 -11.38
N ASN A 68 -6.34 -17.42 -10.97
CA ASN A 68 -5.42 -17.25 -9.84
C ASN A 68 -5.99 -17.95 -8.59
N PRO A 69 -5.20 -18.83 -7.93
CA PRO A 69 -5.67 -19.60 -6.78
C PRO A 69 -5.92 -18.77 -5.52
N ARG A 70 -5.53 -17.50 -5.50
CA ARG A 70 -5.73 -16.59 -4.36
C ARG A 70 -6.82 -15.55 -4.61
N CYS A 71 -6.84 -14.95 -5.80
CA CYS A 71 -7.65 -13.77 -6.10
C CYS A 71 -8.50 -13.88 -7.36
N GLY A 72 -8.43 -14.98 -8.13
CA GLY A 72 -9.29 -15.19 -9.30
C GLY A 72 -10.74 -15.46 -8.91
N VAL A 73 -11.69 -15.12 -9.79
CA VAL A 73 -13.13 -15.25 -9.55
C VAL A 73 -13.55 -16.68 -9.18
N ARG A 74 -12.85 -17.69 -9.69
CA ARG A 74 -13.07 -19.10 -9.31
C ARG A 74 -12.81 -19.36 -7.83
N ARG A 75 -12.01 -18.53 -7.19
CA ARG A 75 -11.64 -18.67 -5.77
C ARG A 75 -12.40 -17.72 -4.86
N VAL A 76 -12.51 -16.44 -5.26
CA VAL A 76 -13.05 -15.38 -4.39
C VAL A 76 -14.51 -15.02 -4.68
N GLY A 77 -15.08 -15.50 -5.80
CA GLY A 77 -16.43 -15.13 -6.22
C GLY A 77 -16.58 -13.62 -6.33
N ASP A 78 -17.47 -13.03 -5.55
CA ASP A 78 -17.71 -11.58 -5.46
C ASP A 78 -16.70 -10.84 -4.56
N GLY A 79 -15.60 -11.47 -4.26
CA GLY A 79 -14.53 -10.86 -3.47
C GLY A 79 -13.59 -9.98 -4.29
N TRP A 80 -12.75 -9.23 -3.56
CA TRP A 80 -11.67 -8.46 -4.16
C TRP A 80 -10.61 -9.39 -4.80
N PRO A 81 -10.05 -9.07 -5.97
CA PRO A 81 -10.24 -7.85 -6.78
C PRO A 81 -11.36 -7.95 -7.84
N CYS A 82 -12.07 -9.07 -7.93
CA CYS A 82 -13.01 -9.33 -9.02
C CYS A 82 -14.21 -8.37 -9.02
N ASN A 83 -14.71 -8.01 -7.84
CA ASN A 83 -15.80 -7.04 -7.67
C ASN A 83 -15.44 -5.59 -8.05
N VAL A 84 -14.14 -5.28 -8.22
CA VAL A 84 -13.69 -3.99 -8.76
C VAL A 84 -13.67 -4.00 -10.29
N VAL A 85 -13.47 -5.16 -10.89
CA VAL A 85 -13.48 -5.31 -12.36
C VAL A 85 -14.90 -5.20 -12.90
N VAL A 86 -15.87 -5.84 -12.23
CA VAL A 86 -17.29 -5.83 -12.61
C VAL A 86 -18.18 -6.17 -11.43
N CYS A 87 -19.35 -5.54 -11.35
CA CYS A 87 -20.35 -5.87 -10.33
C CYS A 87 -20.86 -7.32 -10.51
N GLU A 88 -21.06 -8.02 -9.39
CA GLU A 88 -21.50 -9.44 -9.38
C GLU A 88 -20.65 -10.29 -10.34
N PRO A 89 -19.36 -10.42 -10.07
CA PRO A 89 -18.42 -11.03 -11.00
C PRO A 89 -18.71 -12.52 -11.19
N THR A 90 -18.78 -12.91 -12.45
CA THR A 90 -18.71 -14.29 -12.89
C THR A 90 -17.57 -14.43 -13.88
N GLU A 91 -17.13 -15.65 -14.17
CA GLU A 91 -16.07 -15.86 -15.16
C GLU A 91 -16.41 -15.24 -16.52
N GLU A 92 -17.67 -15.34 -16.95
CA GLU A 92 -18.15 -14.77 -18.20
C GLU A 92 -18.14 -13.24 -18.18
N LYS A 93 -18.68 -12.63 -17.11
CA LYS A 93 -18.68 -11.17 -16.94
C LYS A 93 -17.26 -10.60 -16.86
N ILE A 94 -16.36 -11.28 -16.17
CA ILE A 94 -14.93 -10.89 -16.10
C ILE A 94 -14.32 -10.95 -17.50
N ARG A 95 -14.48 -12.05 -18.26
CA ARG A 95 -13.95 -12.16 -19.63
C ARG A 95 -14.45 -11.04 -20.52
N GLU A 96 -15.72 -10.70 -20.43
CA GLU A 96 -16.31 -9.60 -21.21
C GLU A 96 -15.74 -8.25 -20.77
N ALA A 97 -15.67 -7.99 -19.46
CA ALA A 97 -15.08 -6.76 -18.94
C ALA A 97 -13.61 -6.58 -19.35
N LEU A 98 -12.82 -7.65 -19.38
CA LEU A 98 -11.42 -7.60 -19.82
C LEU A 98 -11.25 -7.23 -21.31
N ARG A 99 -12.29 -7.32 -22.14
CA ARG A 99 -12.21 -6.87 -23.55
C ARG A 99 -12.13 -5.36 -23.68
N THR A 100 -12.78 -4.62 -22.81
CA THR A 100 -12.97 -3.16 -22.96
C THR A 100 -12.42 -2.35 -21.80
N SER A 101 -12.44 -2.90 -20.57
CA SER A 101 -12.01 -2.20 -19.37
C SER A 101 -10.48 -2.05 -19.29
N PRO A 102 -9.96 -1.13 -18.46
CA PRO A 102 -8.54 -0.99 -18.21
C PRO A 102 -7.86 -2.28 -17.71
N TYR A 103 -8.59 -3.13 -17.00
CA TYR A 103 -8.07 -4.36 -16.38
C TYR A 103 -7.62 -5.44 -17.39
N GLY A 104 -8.06 -5.37 -18.65
CA GLY A 104 -7.61 -6.28 -19.69
C GLY A 104 -6.43 -5.78 -20.52
N ARG A 105 -5.92 -4.57 -20.26
CA ARG A 105 -4.74 -4.01 -20.95
C ARG A 105 -3.49 -4.80 -20.56
N CYS A 106 -2.60 -4.96 -21.52
CA CYS A 106 -1.26 -5.46 -21.22
C CYS A 106 -0.56 -4.50 -20.25
N VAL A 107 0.05 -5.01 -19.21
CA VAL A 107 0.72 -4.20 -18.18
C VAL A 107 1.88 -3.39 -18.75
N ASP A 108 2.53 -3.88 -19.82
CA ASP A 108 3.62 -3.19 -20.50
C ASP A 108 3.14 -2.13 -21.50
N HIS A 109 1.87 -2.19 -21.95
CA HIS A 109 1.26 -1.24 -22.86
C HIS A 109 0.27 -0.27 -22.19
N CYS A 110 0.34 -0.17 -20.87
CA CYS A 110 -0.41 0.84 -20.14
C CYS A 110 0.25 2.22 -20.25
N ASP A 111 -0.56 3.25 -20.08
CA ASP A 111 -0.14 4.65 -19.99
C ASP A 111 0.26 5.04 -18.56
N ASN A 112 0.76 4.06 -17.80
CA ASN A 112 1.22 4.26 -16.45
C ASN A 112 2.51 5.10 -16.41
N ASP A 113 2.54 6.13 -15.58
CA ASP A 113 3.68 7.03 -15.36
C ASP A 113 4.17 7.02 -13.91
N VAL A 114 3.55 6.19 -13.06
CA VAL A 114 3.92 6.09 -11.64
C VAL A 114 4.97 4.99 -11.42
N VAL A 115 5.72 5.13 -10.35
CA VAL A 115 6.77 4.18 -9.99
C VAL A 115 6.23 2.78 -9.73
N ASP A 116 7.01 1.75 -10.06
CA ASP A 116 6.75 0.36 -9.68
C ASP A 116 7.50 -0.07 -8.40
N HIS A 117 8.50 0.70 -7.99
CA HIS A 117 9.14 0.57 -6.69
C HIS A 117 9.69 1.92 -6.21
N GLN A 118 9.68 2.12 -4.89
CA GLN A 118 10.14 3.36 -4.26
C GLN A 118 10.63 3.09 -2.84
N THR A 119 11.73 3.73 -2.48
CA THR A 119 12.25 3.79 -1.11
C THR A 119 12.25 5.23 -0.63
N VAL A 120 11.93 5.42 0.65
CA VAL A 120 11.85 6.74 1.29
C VAL A 120 12.57 6.69 2.61
N ASN A 121 13.47 7.63 2.85
CA ASN A 121 14.09 7.88 4.14
C ASN A 121 13.45 9.13 4.75
N LEU A 122 13.12 9.06 6.02
CA LEU A 122 12.44 10.09 6.79
C LEU A 122 13.26 10.42 8.03
N GLU A 123 13.45 11.70 8.30
CA GLU A 123 14.03 12.22 9.52
C GLU A 123 12.95 13.00 10.28
N PHE A 124 12.67 12.59 11.50
CA PHE A 124 11.74 13.26 12.42
C PHE A 124 12.50 14.02 13.49
N GLU A 125 11.82 14.88 14.24
CA GLU A 125 12.36 15.49 15.45
C GLU A 125 12.91 14.42 16.40
N ASN A 126 13.73 14.83 17.37
CA ASN A 126 14.36 13.96 18.37
C ASN A 126 15.24 12.83 17.79
N ASN A 127 15.80 13.04 16.59
CA ASN A 127 16.67 12.07 15.89
C ASN A 127 16.02 10.72 15.64
N ILE A 128 14.71 10.69 15.38
CA ILE A 128 14.01 9.50 14.95
C ILE A 128 14.12 9.39 13.42
N HIS A 129 14.49 8.21 12.94
CA HIS A 129 14.63 7.94 11.51
C HIS A 129 13.77 6.75 11.11
N ALA A 130 13.17 6.83 9.92
CA ALA A 130 12.45 5.72 9.33
C ALA A 130 12.83 5.52 7.87
N THR A 131 12.76 4.27 7.43
CA THR A 131 12.88 3.90 6.01
C THR A 131 11.61 3.17 5.61
N PHE A 132 11.00 3.61 4.53
CA PHE A 132 9.82 2.99 3.94
C PHE A 132 10.18 2.43 2.57
N THR A 133 9.65 1.26 2.25
CA THR A 133 9.81 0.64 0.93
C THR A 133 8.46 0.19 0.40
N MET A 134 8.14 0.62 -0.81
CA MET A 134 6.99 0.18 -1.59
C MET A 134 7.47 -0.49 -2.87
N THR A 135 6.82 -1.59 -3.25
CA THR A 135 7.11 -2.27 -4.51
C THR A 135 5.86 -2.96 -5.05
N ALA A 136 5.75 -3.03 -6.39
CA ALA A 136 4.74 -3.80 -7.09
C ALA A 136 5.13 -5.28 -7.28
N PHE A 137 6.33 -5.68 -6.86
CA PHE A 137 6.91 -6.99 -7.14
C PHE A 137 6.85 -7.92 -5.93
N THR A 138 5.68 -8.05 -5.31
CA THR A 138 5.46 -8.97 -4.20
C THR A 138 4.32 -9.94 -4.51
N GLU A 139 4.55 -11.21 -4.22
CA GLU A 139 3.48 -12.23 -4.30
C GLU A 139 2.43 -12.03 -3.22
N LEU A 140 2.83 -11.55 -2.05
CA LEU A 140 1.95 -11.29 -0.92
C LEU A 140 1.84 -9.78 -0.71
N CYS A 141 0.61 -9.28 -0.76
CA CYS A 141 0.32 -7.90 -0.37
C CYS A 141 0.35 -7.82 1.16
N ARG A 142 1.50 -7.44 1.72
CA ARG A 142 1.73 -7.40 3.17
C ARG A 142 2.27 -6.05 3.61
N ARG A 143 1.97 -5.69 4.85
CA ARG A 143 2.64 -4.63 5.59
C ARG A 143 3.42 -5.25 6.73
N THR A 144 4.74 -5.06 6.71
CA THR A 144 5.63 -5.47 7.80
C THR A 144 6.29 -4.25 8.39
N ILE A 145 6.55 -4.27 9.69
CA ILE A 145 7.23 -3.20 10.38
C ILE A 145 8.27 -3.76 11.34
N LYS A 146 9.39 -3.09 11.42
CA LYS A 146 10.39 -3.29 12.47
C LYS A 146 10.73 -1.94 13.11
N ILE A 147 10.54 -1.86 14.41
CA ILE A 147 10.90 -0.69 15.20
C ILE A 147 12.04 -1.08 16.12
N THR A 148 13.11 -0.32 16.11
CA THR A 148 14.28 -0.52 16.99
C THR A 148 14.42 0.65 17.94
N GLY A 149 14.69 0.36 19.20
CA GLY A 149 14.87 1.37 20.23
C GLY A 149 15.95 0.98 21.23
N THR A 150 16.22 1.88 22.15
CA THR A 150 17.29 1.71 23.19
C THR A 150 16.99 0.61 24.20
N ARG A 151 15.78 0.05 24.22
CA ARG A 151 15.34 -0.98 25.17
C ARG A 151 14.94 -2.29 24.54
N GLY A 152 14.96 -2.39 23.20
CA GLY A 152 14.54 -3.57 22.48
C GLY A 152 14.03 -3.26 21.06
N GLU A 153 13.33 -4.21 20.49
CA GLU A 153 12.71 -4.06 19.16
C GLU A 153 11.28 -4.59 19.13
N ILE A 154 10.50 -4.09 18.20
CA ILE A 154 9.16 -4.55 17.87
C ILE A 154 9.15 -4.99 16.42
N VAL A 155 8.60 -6.17 16.14
CA VAL A 155 8.40 -6.68 14.79
C VAL A 155 6.90 -6.98 14.63
N GLY A 156 6.31 -6.43 13.58
CA GLY A 156 4.90 -6.63 13.26
C GLY A 156 4.69 -7.08 11.82
N ASN A 157 3.67 -7.90 11.64
CA ASN A 157 3.12 -8.27 10.35
C ASN A 157 1.60 -8.14 10.42
N MET A 158 1.06 -7.20 9.63
CA MET A 158 -0.35 -6.84 9.71
C MET A 158 -1.28 -8.01 9.35
N GLU A 159 -0.89 -8.84 8.37
CA GLU A 159 -1.71 -9.97 7.93
C GLU A 159 -1.69 -11.16 8.89
N GLU A 160 -0.71 -11.22 9.76
CA GLU A 160 -0.62 -12.26 10.80
C GLU A 160 -1.30 -11.83 12.10
N ASN A 161 -1.68 -10.54 12.20
CA ASN A 161 -2.27 -9.94 13.41
C ASN A 161 -1.42 -10.17 14.67
N LYS A 162 -0.10 -10.22 14.51
CA LYS A 162 0.85 -10.48 15.59
C LYS A 162 1.88 -9.39 15.69
N ILE A 163 2.20 -9.05 16.93
CA ILE A 163 3.30 -8.15 17.29
C ILE A 163 4.25 -8.95 18.19
N HIS A 164 5.50 -9.01 17.78
CA HIS A 164 6.60 -9.60 18.53
C HIS A 164 7.38 -8.50 19.22
N LEU A 165 7.45 -8.57 20.54
CA LEU A 165 8.18 -7.63 21.37
C LEU A 165 9.42 -8.32 21.97
N TYR A 166 10.59 -7.80 21.64
CA TYR A 166 11.87 -8.27 22.13
C TYR A 166 12.50 -7.18 23.01
N ARG A 167 12.40 -7.31 24.33
CA ARG A 167 13.11 -6.46 25.26
C ARG A 167 14.49 -7.04 25.55
N PHE A 168 15.50 -6.17 25.63
CA PHE A 168 16.85 -6.66 25.92
C PHE A 168 16.91 -7.36 27.28
N GLY A 169 17.40 -8.61 27.28
CA GLY A 169 17.53 -9.43 28.48
C GLY A 169 16.24 -10.11 28.96
N GLU A 170 15.14 -9.98 28.24
CA GLU A 170 13.87 -10.64 28.55
C GLU A 170 13.49 -11.65 27.46
N PRO A 171 12.67 -12.67 27.77
CA PRO A 171 12.07 -13.54 26.76
C PRO A 171 11.18 -12.76 25.81
N GLU A 172 11.03 -13.30 24.59
CA GLU A 172 10.07 -12.78 23.61
C GLU A 172 8.64 -12.75 24.18
N GLN A 173 7.95 -11.68 23.91
CA GLN A 173 6.50 -11.55 24.15
C GLN A 173 5.79 -11.43 22.81
N VAL A 174 4.78 -12.27 22.60
CA VAL A 174 3.92 -12.21 21.41
C VAL A 174 2.56 -11.67 21.82
N VAL A 175 2.15 -10.57 21.20
CA VAL A 175 0.80 -10.03 21.30
C VAL A 175 0.03 -10.51 20.10
N ASP A 176 -0.95 -11.37 20.31
CA ASP A 176 -1.87 -11.86 19.29
C ASP A 176 -3.10 -10.94 19.25
N LEU A 177 -3.30 -10.28 18.11
CA LEU A 177 -4.40 -9.36 17.86
C LEU A 177 -5.51 -9.97 17.03
N SER A 178 -5.45 -11.29 16.79
CA SER A 178 -6.51 -12.03 16.10
C SER A 178 -7.79 -11.90 16.92
N ALA A 179 -8.73 -11.08 16.42
CA ALA A 179 -10.02 -10.95 17.07
C ALA A 179 -10.79 -12.27 16.98
N PRO A 180 -11.45 -12.72 18.05
CA PRO A 180 -12.51 -13.70 17.88
C PRO A 180 -13.55 -13.12 16.93
N ASP A 181 -13.97 -13.90 15.94
CA ASP A 181 -14.88 -13.58 14.84
C ASP A 181 -15.82 -12.39 15.13
N GLY A 182 -15.54 -11.25 14.52
CA GLY A 182 -16.31 -10.02 14.68
C GLY A 182 -16.53 -9.33 13.33
N GLU A 183 -17.74 -8.82 13.12
CA GLU A 183 -18.30 -8.28 11.88
C GLU A 183 -17.60 -7.03 11.28
N PHE A 184 -16.45 -6.61 11.77
CA PHE A 184 -15.75 -5.40 11.28
C PHE A 184 -14.55 -5.76 10.42
N SER A 185 -14.82 -6.28 9.21
CA SER A 185 -13.79 -6.81 8.32
C SER A 185 -13.09 -5.77 7.43
N GLY A 186 -13.57 -4.52 7.37
CA GLY A 186 -12.95 -3.46 6.57
C GLY A 186 -11.60 -3.02 7.15
N HIS A 187 -10.54 -3.07 6.32
CA HIS A 187 -9.18 -2.63 6.70
C HIS A 187 -8.67 -3.20 8.04
N GLY A 188 -8.98 -4.48 8.34
CA GLY A 188 -8.57 -5.11 9.60
C GLY A 188 -9.24 -4.51 10.85
N GLY A 189 -10.47 -4.01 10.72
CA GLY A 189 -11.21 -3.36 11.79
C GLY A 189 -11.02 -1.83 11.89
N GLY A 190 -10.17 -1.26 11.03
CA GLY A 190 -9.89 0.18 11.04
C GLY A 190 -11.13 1.05 10.76
N ASP A 191 -12.00 0.61 9.85
CA ASP A 191 -13.23 1.34 9.51
C ASP A 191 -14.19 1.41 10.71
N GLY A 192 -14.36 0.29 11.42
CA GLY A 192 -15.15 0.25 12.66
C GLY A 192 -14.56 1.14 13.74
N GLY A 193 -13.25 1.06 13.97
CA GLY A 193 -12.55 1.88 14.96
C GLY A 193 -12.68 3.39 14.67
N LEU A 194 -12.63 3.78 13.39
CA LEU A 194 -12.82 5.16 12.98
C LEU A 194 -14.25 5.66 13.29
N MET A 195 -15.25 4.84 12.98
CA MET A 195 -16.65 5.17 13.24
C MET A 195 -16.95 5.24 14.74
N ASP A 196 -16.45 4.30 15.53
CA ASP A 196 -16.61 4.31 16.98
C ASP A 196 -15.99 5.57 17.59
N HIS A 197 -14.78 5.93 17.18
CA HIS A 197 -14.11 7.13 17.64
C HIS A 197 -14.86 8.41 17.24
N PHE A 198 -15.37 8.48 16.01
CA PHE A 198 -16.21 9.60 15.56
C PHE A 198 -17.48 9.74 16.41
N CYS A 199 -18.17 8.64 16.69
CA CYS A 199 -19.36 8.63 17.55
C CYS A 199 -19.03 9.08 18.98
N GLN A 200 -17.92 8.62 19.56
CA GLN A 200 -17.47 9.04 20.89
C GLN A 200 -17.19 10.53 20.96
N LEU A 201 -16.47 11.09 19.98
CA LEU A 201 -16.20 12.53 19.90
C LEU A 201 -17.49 13.32 19.74
N SER A 202 -18.40 12.87 18.88
CA SER A 202 -19.70 13.53 18.65
C SER A 202 -20.61 13.51 19.87
N ALA A 203 -20.50 12.50 20.73
CA ALA A 203 -21.19 12.39 22.00
C ALA A 203 -20.52 13.19 23.15
N GLY A 204 -19.47 13.95 22.88
CA GLY A 204 -18.75 14.72 23.89
C GLY A 204 -17.72 13.91 24.68
N GLY A 205 -17.34 12.74 24.24
CA GLY A 205 -16.40 11.83 24.90
C GLY A 205 -14.92 12.19 24.75
N GLY A 206 -14.60 13.39 24.23
CA GLY A 206 -13.23 13.85 24.06
C GLY A 206 -13.17 15.14 23.25
N THR A 207 -11.99 15.76 23.21
CA THR A 207 -11.78 17.03 22.51
C THR A 207 -10.77 16.92 21.35
N GLN A 208 -10.10 15.78 21.18
CA GLN A 208 -9.05 15.62 20.19
C GLN A 208 -9.25 14.34 19.39
N ALA A 209 -9.31 14.49 18.07
CA ALA A 209 -9.35 13.37 17.15
C ALA A 209 -7.97 12.71 17.03
N LEU A 210 -7.91 11.37 17.03
CA LEU A 210 -6.69 10.61 16.74
C LEU A 210 -6.22 10.85 15.29
N THR A 211 -7.20 11.06 14.40
CA THR A 211 -6.99 11.34 12.97
C THR A 211 -7.50 12.74 12.65
N SER A 212 -6.80 13.76 13.13
CA SER A 212 -7.14 15.14 12.82
C SER A 212 -6.76 15.50 11.38
N VAL A 213 -7.38 16.57 10.86
CA VAL A 213 -7.03 17.12 9.54
C VAL A 213 -5.56 17.50 9.49
N ASP A 214 -5.03 18.10 10.57
CA ASP A 214 -3.62 18.51 10.64
C ASP A 214 -2.66 17.31 10.52
N ALA A 215 -2.95 16.21 11.22
CA ALA A 215 -2.17 14.98 11.12
C ALA A 215 -2.24 14.38 9.70
N SER A 216 -3.42 14.38 9.09
CA SER A 216 -3.61 13.89 7.72
C SER A 216 -2.88 14.78 6.70
N VAL A 217 -2.91 16.09 6.85
CA VAL A 217 -2.17 17.02 5.99
C VAL A 217 -0.67 16.74 6.07
N GLU A 218 -0.12 16.56 7.27
CA GLU A 218 1.30 16.29 7.45
C GLU A 218 1.73 15.00 6.72
N SER A 219 0.98 13.90 6.86
CA SER A 219 1.29 12.64 6.18
C SER A 219 1.22 12.75 4.64
N HIS A 220 0.29 13.55 4.12
CA HIS A 220 0.19 13.84 2.69
C HIS A 220 1.35 14.72 2.21
N VAL A 221 1.77 15.71 2.99
CA VAL A 221 2.95 16.53 2.70
C VAL A 221 4.21 15.67 2.65
N MET A 222 4.39 14.71 3.59
CA MET A 222 5.49 13.74 3.56
C MET A 222 5.49 12.94 2.24
N ALA A 223 4.33 12.46 1.79
CA ALA A 223 4.21 11.72 0.53
C ALA A 223 4.55 12.61 -0.70
N LEU A 224 4.09 13.85 -0.71
CA LEU A 224 4.39 14.80 -1.80
C LEU A 224 5.87 15.20 -1.80
N ALA A 225 6.48 15.40 -0.63
CA ALA A 225 7.90 15.68 -0.49
C ALA A 225 8.75 14.48 -0.96
N ALA A 226 8.34 13.24 -0.68
CA ALA A 226 9.00 12.05 -1.18
C ALA A 226 8.96 11.99 -2.72
N GLU A 227 7.84 12.33 -3.34
CA GLU A 227 7.76 12.40 -4.80
C GLU A 227 8.64 13.53 -5.36
N ALA A 228 8.62 14.70 -4.75
CA ALA A 228 9.48 15.82 -5.15
C ALA A 228 10.97 15.45 -5.04
N SER A 229 11.37 14.78 -3.98
CA SER A 229 12.73 14.25 -3.81
C SER A 229 13.10 13.29 -4.93
N ARG A 230 12.21 12.31 -5.20
CA ARG A 230 12.42 11.31 -6.26
C ARG A 230 12.64 11.96 -7.63
N VAL A 231 11.77 12.89 -8.01
CA VAL A 231 11.85 13.61 -9.31
C VAL A 231 13.14 14.42 -9.42
N GLN A 232 13.67 14.89 -8.28
CA GLN A 232 14.94 15.62 -8.19
C GLN A 232 16.17 14.71 -7.99
N GLY A 233 16.05 13.41 -8.30
CA GLY A 233 17.18 12.47 -8.22
C GLY A 233 17.62 12.12 -6.80
N GLY A 234 16.69 12.16 -5.83
CA GLY A 234 16.96 11.81 -4.43
C GLY A 234 17.48 12.99 -3.60
N ARG A 235 17.24 14.23 -4.04
CA ARG A 235 17.58 15.41 -3.23
C ARG A 235 16.73 15.43 -1.97
N THR A 236 17.36 15.70 -0.83
CA THR A 236 16.64 15.91 0.43
C THR A 236 15.70 17.10 0.34
N VAL A 237 14.47 16.91 0.80
CA VAL A 237 13.43 17.94 0.89
C VAL A 237 13.17 18.23 2.36
N GLU A 238 13.31 19.51 2.74
CA GLU A 238 12.98 20.03 4.06
C GLU A 238 11.47 20.34 4.10
N LEU A 239 10.72 19.75 5.04
CA LEU A 239 9.27 19.89 5.07
C LEU A 239 8.80 21.29 5.51
N GLU A 240 9.55 21.96 6.38
CA GLU A 240 9.24 23.32 6.84
C GLU A 240 9.11 24.33 5.69
N SER A 241 9.90 24.14 4.65
CA SER A 241 9.90 24.99 3.46
C SER A 241 9.10 24.42 2.28
N PHE A 242 8.54 23.22 2.44
CA PHE A 242 7.83 22.53 1.36
C PHE A 242 6.35 22.90 1.37
N GLY A 243 5.87 23.52 0.28
CA GLY A 243 4.47 23.90 0.10
C GLY A 243 4.11 25.31 0.57
N GLY A 244 5.13 26.16 0.86
CA GLY A 244 4.96 27.59 1.09
C GLY A 244 4.95 28.42 -0.20
#